data_b2a98e2b860514f739c3afe62d5ad3aa
#
_entry.id   b2a98e2b860514f739c3afe62d5ad3aa
#
_cell.length_a   1.000
_cell.length_b   1.000
_cell.length_c   1.000
_cell.angle_alpha   90.00
_cell.angle_beta   90.00
_cell.angle_gamma   90.00
#
_symmetry.space_group_name_H-M   'P 1'
#
loop_
_entity.id
_entity.type
_entity.pdbx_description
1 polymer ?
#
loop_
_entity_poly.entity_id
_entity_poly.type
_entity_poly.pdbx_seq_one_letter_code
_entity_poly.pdbx_strand_id
1 'polypeptide(L)'
;MIPIKRDHEIEKMRRAGECAASILADLASRIAPGVTTGEIDHAASQLMSQAGVRSAFLGYKKFPGHICISINEEIVHGIGSSRRIAYGDVVKMDVGIIRDGWIGDTATSVPVGIVEPETERLLTITQQILDGAVSLARPGNRVGDISNFVETEAIKHGFSVVREFVGHGVGRQLHEEPQVPNFGKRGSGPKLKSGMTIAIELMINLGKAKVKILADKWTAVTADGLPSAHFEHTVLITDSAPEVLTCSAKTLLK
;
A
#
# COMPACT_ATOMS: atom_id res chain seq x y z
N MET A 1 21.16 -8.10 -4.40
CA MET A 1 21.09 -9.11 -3.31
C MET A 1 19.93 -8.71 -2.42
N ILE A 2 19.06 -9.65 -2.03
CA ILE A 2 17.90 -9.35 -1.17
C ILE A 2 18.44 -9.18 0.27
N PRO A 3 18.20 -8.03 0.93
CA PRO A 3 18.65 -7.79 2.31
C PRO A 3 17.92 -8.69 3.31
N ILE A 4 18.69 -9.24 4.26
CA ILE A 4 18.16 -9.96 5.43
C ILE A 4 18.43 -9.09 6.65
N LYS A 5 17.37 -8.67 7.34
CA LYS A 5 17.45 -7.79 8.49
C LYS A 5 17.82 -8.61 9.75
N ARG A 6 18.68 -8.03 10.59
CA ARG A 6 19.07 -8.59 11.90
C ARG A 6 18.08 -8.12 12.96
N ASP A 7 18.03 -8.78 14.11
CA ASP A 7 17.05 -8.47 15.17
C ASP A 7 16.96 -6.99 15.54
N HIS A 8 18.11 -6.31 15.71
CA HIS A 8 18.13 -4.88 16.02
C HIS A 8 17.67 -3.98 14.86
N GLU A 9 17.72 -4.47 13.63
CA GLU A 9 17.20 -3.79 12.44
C GLU A 9 15.70 -4.03 12.29
N ILE A 10 15.25 -5.25 12.59
CA ILE A 10 13.82 -5.62 12.63
C ILE A 10 13.08 -4.76 13.65
N GLU A 11 13.67 -4.52 14.83
CA GLU A 11 13.06 -3.66 15.84
C GLU A 11 12.88 -2.22 15.34
N LYS A 12 13.82 -1.70 14.55
CA LYS A 12 13.68 -0.39 13.91
C LYS A 12 12.60 -0.38 12.82
N MET A 13 12.51 -1.46 12.05
CA MET A 13 11.43 -1.65 11.06
C MET A 13 10.05 -1.69 11.74
N ARG A 14 9.89 -2.37 12.87
CA ARG A 14 8.65 -2.37 13.66
C ARG A 14 8.24 -0.95 14.04
N ARG A 15 9.15 -0.19 14.65
CA ARG A 15 8.89 1.21 15.04
C ARG A 15 8.54 2.11 13.87
N ALA A 16 9.17 1.90 12.72
CA ALA A 16 8.84 2.65 11.50
C ALA A 16 7.46 2.25 10.97
N GLY A 17 7.17 0.95 10.87
CA GLY A 17 5.90 0.42 10.42
C GLY A 17 4.72 0.85 11.31
N GLU A 18 4.84 0.71 12.64
CA GLU A 18 3.83 1.18 13.59
C GLU A 18 3.56 2.69 13.46
N CYS A 19 4.62 3.48 13.26
CA CYS A 19 4.49 4.92 13.07
C CYS A 19 3.74 5.25 11.77
N ALA A 20 4.09 4.60 10.64
CA ALA A 20 3.39 4.76 9.37
C ALA A 20 1.91 4.39 9.50
N ALA A 21 1.60 3.25 10.10
CA ALA A 21 0.23 2.79 10.33
C ALA A 21 -0.57 3.73 11.23
N SER A 22 0.05 4.30 12.27
CA SER A 22 -0.61 5.29 13.14
C SER A 22 -0.94 6.57 12.37
N ILE A 23 -0.02 7.08 11.56
CA ILE A 23 -0.24 8.26 10.71
C ILE A 23 -1.36 7.98 9.71
N LEU A 24 -1.31 6.82 9.02
CA LEU A 24 -2.35 6.44 8.06
C LEU A 24 -3.74 6.34 8.70
N ALA A 25 -3.85 5.76 9.91
CA ALA A 25 -5.11 5.67 10.64
C ALA A 25 -5.65 7.05 11.05
N ASP A 26 -4.78 7.96 11.49
CA ASP A 26 -5.18 9.34 11.79
C ASP A 26 -5.67 10.07 10.54
N LEU A 27 -4.99 9.92 9.40
CA LEU A 27 -5.41 10.51 8.13
C LEU A 27 -6.75 9.93 7.64
N ALA A 28 -6.94 8.61 7.74
CA ALA A 28 -8.19 7.95 7.38
C ALA A 28 -9.39 8.51 8.16
N SER A 29 -9.19 8.85 9.43
CA SER A 29 -10.25 9.47 10.26
C SER A 29 -10.61 10.90 9.86
N ARG A 30 -9.78 11.57 9.03
CA ARG A 30 -9.99 12.93 8.54
C ARG A 30 -10.65 12.98 7.17
N ILE A 31 -10.81 11.83 6.52
CA ILE A 31 -11.46 11.74 5.22
C ILE A 31 -12.94 12.02 5.37
N ALA A 32 -13.40 13.11 4.75
CA ALA A 32 -14.78 13.54 4.76
C ALA A 32 -15.14 14.35 3.50
N PRO A 33 -16.41 14.39 3.11
CA PRO A 33 -16.85 15.24 2.01
C PRO A 33 -16.48 16.71 2.23
N GLY A 34 -15.95 17.36 1.18
CA GLY A 34 -15.54 18.77 1.17
C GLY A 34 -14.08 19.00 1.55
N VAL A 35 -13.42 18.08 2.25
CA VAL A 35 -11.97 18.15 2.50
C VAL A 35 -11.22 17.99 1.18
N THR A 36 -10.15 18.75 0.97
CA THR A 36 -9.31 18.61 -0.22
C THR A 36 -8.20 17.60 -0.03
N THR A 37 -7.75 16.97 -1.11
CA THR A 37 -6.59 16.06 -1.04
C THR A 37 -5.31 16.78 -0.59
N GLY A 38 -5.17 18.08 -0.89
CA GLY A 38 -4.08 18.92 -0.40
C GLY A 38 -4.12 19.17 1.11
N GLU A 39 -5.32 19.32 1.71
CA GLU A 39 -5.45 19.41 3.17
C GLU A 39 -5.04 18.10 3.86
N ILE A 40 -5.32 16.95 3.25
CA ILE A 40 -4.88 15.64 3.76
C ILE A 40 -3.35 15.50 3.65
N ASP A 41 -2.73 15.88 2.52
CA ASP A 41 -1.26 15.87 2.38
C ASP A 41 -0.59 16.82 3.40
N HIS A 42 -1.17 18.00 3.63
CA HIS A 42 -0.68 18.92 4.65
C HIS A 42 -0.81 18.33 6.06
N ALA A 43 -1.94 17.67 6.37
CA ALA A 43 -2.13 16.98 7.63
C ALA A 43 -1.09 15.85 7.83
N ALA A 44 -0.76 15.11 6.77
CA ALA A 44 0.30 14.09 6.79
C ALA A 44 1.66 14.72 7.18
N SER A 45 2.02 15.84 6.57
CA SER A 45 3.25 16.58 6.90
C SER A 45 3.29 17.00 8.38
N GLN A 46 2.16 17.48 8.93
CA GLN A 46 2.07 17.84 10.34
C GLN A 46 2.22 16.64 11.27
N LEU A 47 1.54 15.53 10.99
CA LEU A 47 1.62 14.29 11.76
C LEU A 47 3.05 13.70 11.73
N MET A 48 3.69 13.69 10.57
CA MET A 48 5.09 13.28 10.43
C MET A 48 6.03 14.15 11.27
N SER A 49 5.85 15.49 11.23
CA SER A 49 6.63 16.43 12.04
C SER A 49 6.44 16.19 13.55
N GLN A 50 5.20 16.00 14.01
CA GLN A 50 4.88 15.70 15.42
C GLN A 50 5.47 14.37 15.88
N ALA A 51 5.52 13.37 14.99
CA ALA A 51 6.13 12.07 15.28
C ALA A 51 7.67 12.07 15.17
N GLY A 52 8.28 13.19 14.76
CA GLY A 52 9.73 13.30 14.56
C GLY A 52 10.26 12.45 13.40
N VAL A 53 9.41 12.22 12.37
CA VAL A 53 9.75 11.44 11.18
C VAL A 53 9.65 12.28 9.90
N ARG A 54 10.12 11.75 8.78
CA ARG A 54 10.07 12.44 7.49
C ARG A 54 9.33 11.56 6.48
N SER A 55 8.71 12.18 5.47
CA SER A 55 8.18 11.47 4.31
C SER A 55 9.31 10.72 3.58
N ALA A 56 9.01 9.48 3.17
CA ALA A 56 9.85 8.72 2.26
C ALA A 56 9.56 9.07 0.79
N PHE A 57 8.44 9.74 0.51
CA PHE A 57 7.98 10.04 -0.84
C PHE A 57 8.36 11.45 -1.31
N LEU A 58 8.30 12.46 -0.42
CA LEU A 58 8.62 13.85 -0.79
C LEU A 58 10.04 13.95 -1.36
N GLY A 59 10.14 14.34 -2.63
CA GLY A 59 11.40 14.44 -3.36
C GLY A 59 11.93 13.12 -3.93
N TYR A 60 11.36 11.97 -3.56
CA TYR A 60 11.72 10.69 -4.16
C TYR A 60 11.39 10.69 -5.66
N LYS A 61 12.41 10.54 -6.50
CA LYS A 61 12.29 10.69 -7.98
C LYS A 61 11.54 11.97 -8.38
N LYS A 62 11.59 13.03 -7.55
CA LYS A 62 10.89 14.31 -7.71
C LYS A 62 9.37 14.26 -7.44
N PHE A 63 8.86 13.27 -6.71
CA PHE A 63 7.47 13.27 -6.26
C PHE A 63 7.22 14.49 -5.36
N PRO A 64 6.14 15.27 -5.59
CA PRO A 64 5.95 16.56 -4.93
C PRO A 64 5.17 16.49 -3.60
N GLY A 65 4.48 15.38 -3.31
CA GLY A 65 3.64 15.19 -2.13
C GLY A 65 4.36 14.53 -0.95
N HIS A 66 3.80 14.67 0.25
CA HIS A 66 4.27 13.94 1.42
C HIS A 66 3.78 12.49 1.45
N ILE A 67 2.60 12.25 0.88
CA ILE A 67 1.94 10.95 0.72
C ILE A 67 1.33 10.86 -0.67
N CYS A 68 0.96 9.64 -1.12
CA CYS A 68 0.12 9.51 -2.30
C CYS A 68 -1.36 9.54 -1.89
N ILE A 69 -2.18 10.29 -2.64
CA ILE A 69 -3.64 10.37 -2.43
C ILE A 69 -4.33 10.22 -3.78
N SER A 70 -5.01 9.10 -3.97
CA SER A 70 -5.64 8.72 -5.24
C SER A 70 -7.14 8.52 -5.04
N ILE A 71 -7.98 9.05 -5.93
CA ILE A 71 -9.44 8.98 -5.79
C ILE A 71 -10.06 8.17 -6.94
N ASN A 72 -10.97 7.25 -6.61
CA ASN A 72 -11.78 6.44 -7.53
C ASN A 72 -10.94 5.66 -8.56
N GLU A 73 -10.93 6.11 -9.83
CA GLU A 73 -10.17 5.55 -10.95
C GLU A 73 -8.65 5.77 -10.85
N GLU A 74 -8.19 6.70 -10.01
CA GLU A 74 -6.77 6.86 -9.73
C GLU A 74 -6.29 5.65 -8.93
N ILE A 75 -5.31 4.92 -9.45
CA ILE A 75 -4.81 3.67 -8.86
C ILE A 75 -3.85 4.00 -7.72
N VAL A 76 -2.73 4.66 -8.06
CA VAL A 76 -1.64 5.05 -7.15
C VAL A 76 -0.99 6.35 -7.60
N HIS A 77 -0.13 6.90 -6.76
CA HIS A 77 0.70 8.08 -7.01
C HIS A 77 -0.08 9.38 -7.28
N GLY A 78 -1.34 9.46 -6.85
CA GLY A 78 -2.10 10.70 -6.88
C GLY A 78 -1.44 11.76 -6.00
N ILE A 79 -1.49 13.02 -6.46
CA ILE A 79 -0.86 14.17 -5.81
C ILE A 79 -1.92 14.98 -5.07
N GLY A 80 -1.64 15.34 -3.82
CA GLY A 80 -2.47 16.26 -3.04
C GLY A 80 -2.69 17.59 -3.76
N SER A 81 -3.96 18.02 -3.89
CA SER A 81 -4.35 19.16 -4.69
C SER A 81 -5.60 19.87 -4.12
N SER A 82 -6.15 20.82 -4.85
CA SER A 82 -7.45 21.45 -4.53
C SER A 82 -8.67 20.56 -4.83
N ARG A 83 -8.48 19.31 -5.30
CA ARG A 83 -9.57 18.35 -5.52
C ARG A 83 -10.28 18.08 -4.21
N ARG A 84 -11.59 18.34 -4.16
CA ARG A 84 -12.43 18.06 -2.99
C ARG A 84 -12.92 16.62 -3.04
N ILE A 85 -12.84 15.97 -1.91
CA ILE A 85 -13.42 14.65 -1.66
C ILE A 85 -14.94 14.80 -1.64
N ALA A 86 -15.64 13.93 -2.35
CA ALA A 86 -17.11 13.92 -2.43
C ALA A 86 -17.69 12.71 -1.71
N TYR A 87 -18.96 12.76 -1.36
CA TYR A 87 -19.72 11.60 -0.90
C TYR A 87 -19.78 10.55 -2.02
N GLY A 88 -19.49 9.30 -1.71
CA GLY A 88 -19.43 8.20 -2.69
C GLY A 88 -18.02 7.97 -3.27
N ASP A 89 -17.03 8.84 -2.97
CA ASP A 89 -15.63 8.59 -3.38
C ASP A 89 -14.99 7.43 -2.62
N VAL A 90 -13.99 6.83 -3.24
CA VAL A 90 -12.98 5.97 -2.59
C VAL A 90 -11.65 6.71 -2.59
N VAL A 91 -11.13 7.00 -1.41
CA VAL A 91 -9.84 7.67 -1.22
C VAL A 91 -8.78 6.66 -0.82
N LYS A 92 -7.79 6.48 -1.68
CA LYS A 92 -6.60 5.65 -1.42
C LYS A 92 -5.51 6.55 -0.89
N MET A 93 -4.96 6.20 0.26
CA MET A 93 -3.82 6.89 0.85
C MET A 93 -2.69 5.88 1.04
N ASP A 94 -1.51 6.30 0.62
CA ASP A 94 -0.29 5.53 0.73
C ASP A 94 0.75 6.38 1.47
N VAL A 95 1.28 5.85 2.57
CA VAL A 95 2.10 6.54 3.56
C VAL A 95 3.42 5.83 3.74
N GLY A 96 4.47 6.41 3.18
CA GLY A 96 5.86 6.03 3.44
C GLY A 96 6.56 7.03 4.36
N ILE A 97 7.13 6.57 5.47
CA ILE A 97 7.90 7.41 6.39
C ILE A 97 9.32 6.89 6.62
N ILE A 98 10.21 7.79 7.03
CA ILE A 98 11.58 7.46 7.46
C ILE A 98 11.71 7.76 8.95
N ARG A 99 11.98 6.71 9.74
CA ARG A 99 12.28 6.79 11.17
C ARG A 99 13.63 6.15 11.45
N ASP A 100 14.56 6.89 12.02
CA ASP A 100 15.92 6.42 12.38
C ASP A 100 16.67 5.73 11.21
N GLY A 101 16.40 6.20 9.97
CA GLY A 101 16.99 5.68 8.74
C GLY A 101 16.35 4.37 8.24
N TRP A 102 15.15 4.01 8.74
CA TRP A 102 14.34 2.86 8.30
C TRP A 102 12.97 3.31 7.83
N ILE A 103 12.42 2.58 6.87
CA ILE A 103 11.16 2.95 6.21
C ILE A 103 10.01 2.09 6.74
N GLY A 104 8.90 2.74 7.06
CA GLY A 104 7.59 2.12 7.21
C GLY A 104 6.72 2.54 6.04
N ASP A 105 6.08 1.58 5.38
CA ASP A 105 5.33 1.76 4.14
C ASP A 105 4.00 1.01 4.23
N THR A 106 2.89 1.69 3.93
CA THR A 106 1.55 1.11 4.07
C THR A 106 0.48 1.94 3.36
N ALA A 107 -0.52 1.28 2.80
CA ALA A 107 -1.64 1.94 2.14
C ALA A 107 -3.00 1.39 2.56
N THR A 108 -4.03 2.23 2.42
CA THR A 108 -5.43 1.85 2.61
C THR A 108 -6.36 2.58 1.65
N SER A 109 -7.52 1.99 1.40
CA SER A 109 -8.62 2.58 0.65
C SER A 109 -9.79 2.85 1.59
N VAL A 110 -10.28 4.10 1.62
CA VAL A 110 -11.35 4.56 2.50
C VAL A 110 -12.57 4.96 1.67
N PRO A 111 -13.72 4.27 1.81
CA PRO A 111 -14.97 4.74 1.20
C PRO A 111 -15.52 5.95 1.95
N VAL A 112 -16.06 6.93 1.23
CA VAL A 112 -16.60 8.17 1.77
C VAL A 112 -18.13 8.12 1.78
N GLY A 113 -18.71 7.68 2.89
CA GLY A 113 -20.13 7.41 2.97
C GLY A 113 -20.51 6.12 2.24
N ILE A 114 -21.64 6.15 1.51
CA ILE A 114 -22.10 4.98 0.73
C ILE A 114 -21.48 5.04 -0.66
N VAL A 115 -20.81 3.97 -1.06
CA VAL A 115 -20.27 3.76 -2.41
C VAL A 115 -21.14 2.75 -3.17
N GLU A 116 -20.94 2.65 -4.48
CA GLU A 116 -21.63 1.66 -5.31
C GLU A 116 -21.33 0.23 -4.81
N PRO A 117 -22.31 -0.69 -4.80
CA PRO A 117 -22.14 -2.05 -4.25
C PRO A 117 -20.94 -2.82 -4.82
N GLU A 118 -20.68 -2.69 -6.12
CA GLU A 118 -19.52 -3.34 -6.75
C GLU A 118 -18.18 -2.72 -6.29
N THR A 119 -18.19 -1.43 -5.96
CA THR A 119 -17.01 -0.75 -5.37
C THR A 119 -16.78 -1.23 -3.94
N GLU A 120 -17.83 -1.34 -3.12
CA GLU A 120 -17.73 -1.89 -1.77
C GLU A 120 -17.21 -3.34 -1.79
N ARG A 121 -17.73 -4.15 -2.73
CA ARG A 121 -17.25 -5.52 -2.95
C ARG A 121 -15.77 -5.55 -3.35
N LEU A 122 -15.34 -4.64 -4.24
CA LEU A 122 -13.94 -4.50 -4.63
C LEU A 122 -13.04 -4.24 -3.41
N LEU A 123 -13.41 -3.29 -2.55
CA LEU A 123 -12.64 -2.94 -1.36
C LEU A 123 -12.54 -4.14 -0.40
N THR A 124 -13.67 -4.76 -0.10
CA THR A 124 -13.75 -5.92 0.81
C THR A 124 -12.93 -7.09 0.31
N ILE A 125 -13.06 -7.45 -0.95
CA ILE A 125 -12.32 -8.57 -1.55
C ILE A 125 -10.83 -8.26 -1.65
N THR A 126 -10.44 -7.03 -1.99
CA THR A 126 -9.02 -6.65 -2.05
C THR A 126 -8.36 -6.77 -0.67
N GLN A 127 -9.03 -6.35 0.40
CA GLN A 127 -8.51 -6.53 1.76
C GLN A 127 -8.37 -8.03 2.11
N GLN A 128 -9.36 -8.85 1.81
CA GLN A 128 -9.29 -10.31 2.04
C GLN A 128 -8.16 -10.96 1.26
N ILE A 129 -7.92 -10.53 0.02
CA ILE A 129 -6.80 -11.00 -0.80
C ILE A 129 -5.46 -10.59 -0.16
N LEU A 130 -5.35 -9.36 0.38
CA LEU A 130 -4.15 -8.92 1.08
C LEU A 130 -3.87 -9.81 2.30
N ASP A 131 -4.87 -10.08 3.13
CA ASP A 131 -4.74 -10.94 4.31
C ASP A 131 -4.27 -12.36 3.92
N GLY A 132 -4.85 -12.92 2.85
CA GLY A 132 -4.43 -14.19 2.28
C GLY A 132 -2.99 -14.17 1.74
N ALA A 133 -2.63 -13.11 1.01
CA ALA A 133 -1.28 -12.91 0.47
C ALA A 133 -0.23 -12.81 1.59
N VAL A 134 -0.52 -12.05 2.65
CA VAL A 134 0.31 -11.95 3.86
C VAL A 134 0.53 -13.33 4.47
N SER A 135 -0.49 -14.18 4.57
CA SER A 135 -0.37 -15.52 5.13
C SER A 135 0.61 -16.43 4.39
N LEU A 136 0.89 -16.14 3.12
CA LEU A 136 1.85 -16.87 2.28
C LEU A 136 3.29 -16.34 2.41
N ALA A 137 3.52 -15.21 3.09
CA ALA A 137 4.83 -14.60 3.28
C ALA A 137 5.66 -15.35 4.35
N ARG A 138 6.00 -16.61 4.07
CA ARG A 138 6.73 -17.51 4.99
C ARG A 138 7.85 -18.26 4.30
N PRO A 139 8.88 -18.73 5.04
CA PRO A 139 9.94 -19.57 4.50
C PRO A 139 9.37 -20.82 3.81
N GLY A 140 10.01 -21.22 2.72
CA GLY A 140 9.54 -22.33 1.88
C GLY A 140 8.72 -21.88 0.66
N ASN A 141 7.99 -20.80 0.77
CA ASN A 141 7.30 -20.16 -0.35
C ASN A 141 8.27 -19.28 -1.16
N ARG A 142 7.80 -18.86 -2.32
CA ARG A 142 8.46 -17.91 -3.22
C ARG A 142 7.58 -16.69 -3.44
N VAL A 143 8.17 -15.61 -3.92
CA VAL A 143 7.42 -14.41 -4.33
C VAL A 143 6.28 -14.76 -5.29
N GLY A 144 6.53 -15.64 -6.27
CA GLY A 144 5.52 -16.07 -7.23
C GLY A 144 4.33 -16.82 -6.62
N ASP A 145 4.45 -17.38 -5.40
CA ASP A 145 3.32 -17.99 -4.71
C ASP A 145 2.35 -16.92 -4.20
N ILE A 146 2.87 -15.80 -3.68
CA ILE A 146 2.09 -14.62 -3.30
C ILE A 146 1.43 -14.02 -4.55
N SER A 147 2.24 -13.73 -5.58
CA SER A 147 1.79 -13.11 -6.83
C SER A 147 0.68 -13.91 -7.53
N ASN A 148 0.85 -15.23 -7.61
CA ASN A 148 -0.14 -16.12 -8.21
C ASN A 148 -1.44 -16.17 -7.41
N PHE A 149 -1.36 -16.17 -6.09
CA PHE A 149 -2.53 -16.13 -5.22
C PHE A 149 -3.34 -14.85 -5.45
N VAL A 150 -2.68 -13.68 -5.44
CA VAL A 150 -3.32 -12.38 -5.67
C VAL A 150 -4.05 -12.36 -7.01
N GLU A 151 -3.37 -12.74 -8.11
CA GLU A 151 -3.96 -12.77 -9.45
C GLU A 151 -5.14 -13.74 -9.53
N THR A 152 -4.98 -14.95 -9.00
CA THR A 152 -6.01 -15.98 -9.06
C THR A 152 -7.28 -15.58 -8.31
N GLU A 153 -7.13 -15.05 -7.09
CA GLU A 153 -8.28 -14.62 -6.30
C GLU A 153 -8.96 -13.38 -6.91
N ALA A 154 -8.18 -12.39 -7.41
CA ALA A 154 -8.78 -11.24 -8.08
C ALA A 154 -9.62 -11.66 -9.30
N ILE A 155 -9.08 -12.52 -10.17
CA ILE A 155 -9.78 -13.02 -11.36
C ILE A 155 -11.03 -13.83 -10.98
N LYS A 156 -10.96 -14.67 -9.96
CA LYS A 156 -12.09 -15.46 -9.46
C LYS A 156 -13.27 -14.58 -9.04
N HIS A 157 -12.98 -13.39 -8.53
CA HIS A 157 -13.99 -12.40 -8.15
C HIS A 157 -14.37 -11.44 -9.29
N GLY A 158 -13.85 -11.63 -10.51
CA GLY A 158 -14.17 -10.81 -11.69
C GLY A 158 -13.40 -9.50 -11.77
N PHE A 159 -12.33 -9.35 -10.98
CA PHE A 159 -11.47 -8.17 -10.95
C PHE A 159 -10.17 -8.37 -11.75
N SER A 160 -9.44 -7.28 -11.99
CA SER A 160 -8.15 -7.31 -12.66
C SER A 160 -7.04 -6.78 -11.78
N VAL A 161 -5.88 -7.42 -11.80
CA VAL A 161 -4.68 -6.92 -11.11
C VAL A 161 -3.92 -5.94 -11.99
N VAL A 162 -3.36 -4.90 -11.40
CA VAL A 162 -2.43 -3.97 -12.06
C VAL A 162 -1.10 -4.68 -12.29
N ARG A 163 -0.47 -4.40 -13.45
CA ARG A 163 0.78 -5.06 -13.88
C ARG A 163 1.97 -4.12 -13.93
N GLU A 164 1.72 -2.82 -13.99
CA GLU A 164 2.73 -1.76 -14.15
C GLU A 164 3.40 -1.39 -12.82
N PHE A 165 2.73 -1.65 -11.71
CA PHE A 165 3.21 -1.39 -10.35
C PHE A 165 3.24 -2.70 -9.57
N VAL A 166 4.21 -2.81 -8.67
CA VAL A 166 4.50 -4.06 -7.96
C VAL A 166 4.97 -3.76 -6.54
N GLY A 167 4.66 -4.63 -5.61
CA GLY A 167 5.26 -4.63 -4.29
C GLY A 167 6.77 -4.86 -4.33
N HIS A 168 7.45 -4.63 -3.23
CA HIS A 168 8.91 -4.59 -3.20
C HIS A 168 9.49 -4.96 -1.82
N GLY A 169 10.77 -5.25 -1.77
CA GLY A 169 11.51 -5.21 -0.52
C GLY A 169 11.54 -3.79 0.04
N VAL A 170 11.52 -3.64 1.34
CA VAL A 170 11.59 -2.33 2.02
C VAL A 170 12.53 -2.42 3.22
N GLY A 171 13.21 -1.31 3.53
CA GLY A 171 14.15 -1.30 4.64
C GLY A 171 14.81 0.05 4.84
N ARG A 172 16.10 0.15 4.50
CA ARG A 172 16.81 1.43 4.47
C ARG A 172 16.50 2.24 3.22
N GLN A 173 16.07 1.56 2.15
CA GLN A 173 15.59 2.19 0.94
C GLN A 173 14.09 1.90 0.80
N LEU A 174 13.36 2.83 0.17
CA LEU A 174 11.94 2.68 -0.12
C LEU A 174 11.70 1.43 -0.97
N HIS A 175 12.47 1.28 -2.04
CA HIS A 175 12.39 0.11 -2.91
C HIS A 175 13.70 -0.69 -2.82
N GLU A 176 13.63 -1.85 -2.21
CA GLU A 176 14.66 -2.88 -2.16
C GLU A 176 14.22 -4.12 -2.98
N GLU A 177 15.15 -5.01 -3.27
CA GLU A 177 14.80 -6.36 -3.75
C GLU A 177 14.13 -7.20 -2.64
N PRO A 178 13.20 -8.10 -2.96
CA PRO A 178 12.73 -8.45 -4.31
C PRO A 178 11.55 -7.60 -4.76
N GLN A 179 11.26 -7.59 -6.07
CA GLN A 179 9.94 -7.19 -6.57
C GLN A 179 8.89 -8.23 -6.16
N VAL A 180 7.69 -7.76 -5.82
CA VAL A 180 6.53 -8.59 -5.42
C VAL A 180 5.33 -8.24 -6.31
N PRO A 181 5.27 -8.74 -7.55
CA PRO A 181 4.18 -8.42 -8.47
C PRO A 181 2.82 -8.94 -8.00
N ASN A 182 1.74 -8.26 -8.41
CA ASN A 182 0.35 -8.69 -8.21
C ASN A 182 -0.06 -9.87 -9.12
N PHE A 183 0.83 -10.35 -9.97
CA PHE A 183 0.60 -11.43 -10.94
C PHE A 183 1.83 -12.31 -11.07
N GLY A 184 1.65 -13.57 -11.42
CA GLY A 184 2.78 -14.44 -11.62
C GLY A 184 2.49 -15.93 -11.60
N LYS A 185 3.55 -16.72 -11.83
CA LYS A 185 3.48 -18.17 -11.82
C LYS A 185 3.82 -18.71 -10.43
N ARG A 186 2.99 -19.60 -9.91
CA ARG A 186 3.26 -20.33 -8.66
C ARG A 186 4.63 -21.00 -8.70
N GLY A 187 5.37 -20.93 -7.59
CA GLY A 187 6.69 -21.51 -7.43
C GLY A 187 7.81 -20.76 -8.16
N SER A 188 7.53 -19.58 -8.75
CA SER A 188 8.54 -18.75 -9.42
C SER A 188 9.12 -17.66 -8.50
N GLY A 189 10.16 -16.99 -8.98
CA GLY A 189 10.80 -15.89 -8.26
C GLY A 189 11.68 -16.30 -7.07
N PRO A 190 12.19 -15.32 -6.32
CA PRO A 190 13.04 -15.56 -5.16
C PRO A 190 12.34 -16.37 -4.06
N LYS A 191 13.11 -17.23 -3.39
CA LYS A 191 12.63 -17.90 -2.15
C LYS A 191 12.55 -16.90 -1.02
N LEU A 192 11.45 -16.96 -0.28
CA LEU A 192 11.25 -16.19 0.94
C LEU A 192 12.12 -16.77 2.07
N LYS A 193 12.75 -15.89 2.83
CA LYS A 193 13.64 -16.26 3.94
C LYS A 193 13.33 -15.40 5.15
N SER A 194 13.46 -15.97 6.33
CA SER A 194 13.39 -15.23 7.61
C SER A 194 14.33 -14.03 7.60
N GLY A 195 13.86 -12.91 8.13
CA GLY A 195 14.54 -11.61 8.14
C GLY A 195 14.36 -10.76 6.88
N MET A 196 13.65 -11.25 5.84
CA MET A 196 13.20 -10.39 4.74
C MET A 196 12.04 -9.51 5.21
N THR A 197 12.03 -8.25 4.77
CA THR A 197 10.89 -7.34 4.90
C THR A 197 10.42 -6.91 3.51
N ILE A 198 9.15 -7.10 3.21
CA ILE A 198 8.54 -6.83 1.91
C ILE A 198 7.26 -6.02 2.06
N ALA A 199 7.04 -5.08 1.17
CA ALA A 199 5.75 -4.46 0.94
C ALA A 199 4.92 -5.39 0.04
N ILE A 200 3.79 -5.85 0.58
CA ILE A 200 2.76 -6.55 -0.19
C ILE A 200 1.66 -5.53 -0.42
N GLU A 201 1.63 -5.00 -1.63
CA GLU A 201 0.71 -3.92 -2.04
C GLU A 201 -0.14 -4.40 -3.20
N LEU A 202 -1.44 -4.39 -3.01
CA LEU A 202 -2.40 -4.86 -3.98
C LEU A 202 -3.06 -3.67 -4.66
N MET A 203 -2.90 -3.61 -5.98
CA MET A 203 -3.64 -2.68 -6.83
C MET A 203 -4.60 -3.50 -7.70
N ILE A 204 -5.89 -3.47 -7.34
CA ILE A 204 -6.93 -4.27 -7.99
C ILE A 204 -7.98 -3.34 -8.58
N ASN A 205 -8.25 -3.50 -9.88
CA ASN A 205 -9.21 -2.71 -10.62
C ASN A 205 -10.57 -3.43 -10.72
N LEU A 206 -11.65 -2.70 -10.58
CA LEU A 206 -13.01 -3.19 -10.84
C LEU A 206 -13.16 -3.67 -12.28
N GLY A 207 -12.55 -2.96 -13.22
CA GLY A 207 -12.59 -3.26 -14.65
C GLY A 207 -11.31 -3.89 -15.18
N LYS A 208 -10.75 -3.27 -16.23
CA LYS A 208 -9.58 -3.79 -16.97
C LYS A 208 -8.26 -3.47 -16.28
N ALA A 209 -7.26 -4.32 -16.49
CA ALA A 209 -5.91 -4.14 -15.93
C ALA A 209 -5.14 -2.95 -16.52
N LYS A 210 -5.52 -2.43 -17.69
CA LYS A 210 -4.76 -1.41 -18.42
C LYS A 210 -4.72 -0.08 -17.66
N VAL A 211 -3.51 0.50 -17.56
CA VAL A 211 -3.22 1.75 -16.85
C VAL A 211 -2.89 2.88 -17.84
N LYS A 212 -3.15 4.13 -17.43
CA LYS A 212 -2.67 5.35 -18.06
C LYS A 212 -2.02 6.24 -17.01
N ILE A 213 -0.98 6.99 -17.40
CA ILE A 213 -0.39 8.02 -16.54
C ILE A 213 -0.92 9.37 -16.97
N LEU A 214 -1.33 10.20 -16.02
CA LEU A 214 -1.84 11.55 -16.28
C LEU A 214 -0.72 12.53 -16.67
N ALA A 215 -1.11 13.74 -17.06
CA ALA A 215 -0.20 14.79 -17.52
C ALA A 215 0.80 15.25 -16.44
N ASP A 216 0.49 15.05 -15.16
CA ASP A 216 1.37 15.31 -14.02
C ASP A 216 2.56 14.34 -13.96
N LYS A 217 2.57 13.28 -14.78
CA LYS A 217 3.59 12.24 -14.91
C LYS A 217 3.70 11.29 -13.70
N TRP A 218 2.75 11.38 -12.76
CA TRP A 218 2.72 10.58 -11.54
C TRP A 218 1.43 9.78 -11.41
N THR A 219 0.29 10.46 -11.43
CA THR A 219 -1.00 9.83 -11.16
C THR A 219 -1.30 8.75 -12.19
N ALA A 220 -1.36 7.51 -11.72
CA ALA A 220 -1.77 6.35 -12.52
C ALA A 220 -3.28 6.15 -12.39
N VAL A 221 -3.97 6.00 -13.53
CA VAL A 221 -5.42 5.81 -13.57
C VAL A 221 -5.79 4.56 -14.36
N THR A 222 -6.94 3.97 -14.06
CA THR A 222 -7.52 2.90 -14.87
C THR A 222 -7.85 3.43 -16.27
N ALA A 223 -7.59 2.63 -17.31
CA ALA A 223 -7.82 3.08 -18.68
C ALA A 223 -9.30 3.16 -19.06
N ASP A 224 -10.18 2.49 -18.32
CA ASP A 224 -11.63 2.44 -18.51
C ASP A 224 -12.41 3.39 -17.58
N GLY A 225 -11.73 4.06 -16.66
CA GLY A 225 -12.35 5.00 -15.72
C GLY A 225 -13.12 4.35 -14.57
N LEU A 226 -13.03 3.02 -14.41
CA LEU A 226 -13.66 2.32 -13.30
C LEU A 226 -12.79 2.37 -12.04
N PRO A 227 -13.38 2.25 -10.82
CA PRO A 227 -12.65 2.32 -9.57
C PRO A 227 -11.52 1.29 -9.44
N SER A 228 -10.50 1.66 -8.66
CA SER A 228 -9.41 0.79 -8.22
C SER A 228 -9.31 0.81 -6.70
N ALA A 229 -8.86 -0.29 -6.11
CA ALA A 229 -8.51 -0.41 -4.70
C ALA A 229 -7.00 -0.56 -4.54
N HIS A 230 -6.44 0.05 -3.49
CA HIS A 230 -5.05 -0.10 -3.07
C HIS A 230 -5.00 -0.36 -1.57
N PHE A 231 -4.44 -1.50 -1.18
CA PHE A 231 -4.15 -1.87 0.20
C PHE A 231 -2.76 -2.46 0.29
N GLU A 232 -2.06 -2.14 1.37
CA GLU A 232 -0.68 -2.54 1.54
C GLU A 232 -0.31 -2.76 3.00
N HIS A 233 0.59 -3.74 3.20
CA HIS A 233 1.33 -3.91 4.45
C HIS A 233 2.82 -4.16 4.20
N THR A 234 3.66 -3.57 5.05
CA THR A 234 5.03 -4.05 5.25
C THR A 234 5.01 -5.30 6.13
N VAL A 235 5.55 -6.40 5.61
CA VAL A 235 5.53 -7.72 6.25
C VAL A 235 6.95 -8.21 6.48
N LEU A 236 7.24 -8.64 7.70
CA LEU A 236 8.44 -9.38 8.06
C LEU A 236 8.19 -10.88 7.88
N ILE A 237 9.08 -11.53 7.16
CA ILE A 237 9.11 -12.99 7.06
C ILE A 237 9.86 -13.53 8.28
N THR A 238 9.17 -14.32 9.11
CA THR A 238 9.74 -15.00 10.29
C THR A 238 9.86 -16.50 10.06
N ASP A 239 10.49 -17.21 10.95
CA ASP A 239 10.58 -18.69 10.89
C ASP A 239 9.24 -19.38 11.18
N SER A 240 8.24 -18.64 11.66
CA SER A 240 6.91 -19.15 11.97
C SER A 240 5.83 -18.47 11.08
N ALA A 241 4.94 -17.68 11.68
CA ALA A 241 3.95 -16.88 10.95
C ALA A 241 4.55 -15.54 10.51
N PRO A 242 4.16 -15.00 9.35
CA PRO A 242 4.56 -13.66 8.95
C PRO A 242 4.09 -12.62 9.97
N GLU A 243 4.88 -11.57 10.16
CA GLU A 243 4.55 -10.46 11.05
C GLU A 243 4.24 -9.21 10.23
N VAL A 244 3.04 -8.64 10.40
CA VAL A 244 2.67 -7.36 9.80
C VAL A 244 3.27 -6.24 10.66
N LEU A 245 4.25 -5.51 10.11
CA LEU A 245 4.93 -4.42 10.81
C LEU A 245 4.12 -3.13 10.81
N THR A 246 3.17 -2.99 9.90
CA THR A 246 2.29 -1.82 9.74
C THR A 246 0.92 -2.05 10.40
N CYS A 247 0.91 -2.60 11.61
CA CYS A 247 -0.26 -2.66 12.47
C CYS A 247 -0.22 -1.52 13.49
N SER A 248 -1.32 -0.77 13.60
CA SER A 248 -1.45 0.18 14.71
C SER A 248 -2.16 -0.48 15.89
N ALA A 249 -1.78 -0.12 17.13
CA ALA A 249 -2.50 -0.57 18.33
C ALA A 249 -4.00 -0.20 18.31
N LYS A 250 -4.38 0.83 17.54
CA LYS A 250 -5.77 1.24 17.30
C LYS A 250 -6.54 0.28 16.38
N THR A 251 -5.84 -0.49 15.53
CA THR A 251 -6.47 -1.45 14.61
C THR A 251 -6.76 -2.79 15.28
N LEU A 252 -6.06 -3.12 16.37
CA LEU A 252 -6.24 -4.37 17.13
C LEU A 252 -7.44 -4.34 18.10
N LEU A 253 -8.15 -3.21 18.21
CA LEU A 253 -9.28 -3.01 19.12
C LEU A 253 -10.65 -2.95 18.41
N LYS A 254 -10.73 -3.36 17.17
CA LYS A 254 -11.96 -3.56 16.39
C LYS A 254 -12.06 -5.02 15.95
#